data_59f890dc565af3f522f93b431c7047ec
#
_entry.id   59f890dc565af3f522f93b431c7047ec
#
_cell.length_a   1.000
_cell.length_b   1.000
_cell.length_c   1.000
_cell.angle_alpha   90.00
_cell.angle_beta   90.00
_cell.angle_gamma   90.00
#
_symmetry.space_group_name_H-M   'P 1'
#
loop_
_entity.id
_entity.type
_entity.pdbx_description
1 polymer ?
#
loop_
_entity_poly.entity_id
_entity_poly.type
_entity_poly.pdbx_seq_one_letter_code
_entity_poly.pdbx_strand_id
1 'polypeptide(L)'
;MTCPACAARGRVPADLLLCLTCGHVGCNDSTPGAHATAHFEADGHPVVRSLAPGGGWAWCYEDEVYLDPLDEPAPRSSPRGPESVWDYPRPPTMSKDDRVVVVECAGQVVAESRGTIRVLETSHPPVFYVPPQDVRTELLFPAAAGRTWCEWKGAARYWDVVVGDDVRARAAWTYPRPEPAYTALADFFAFYPGRVDRCTVGGEVVAAQEGDFYGGWITSEVRGPFKGAPGTQLW
;
A
#
# COMPACT_ATOMS: atom_id res chain seq x y z
N MET A 1 -4.86 -10.85 -25.24
CA MET A 1 -5.87 -9.88 -25.72
C MET A 1 -5.31 -9.13 -26.90
N THR A 2 -6.12 -8.60 -27.79
CA THR A 2 -5.68 -7.83 -28.97
C THR A 2 -6.69 -6.72 -29.26
N CYS A 3 -6.26 -5.65 -29.91
CA CYS A 3 -7.13 -4.63 -30.48
C CYS A 3 -7.78 -5.19 -31.76
N PRO A 4 -9.12 -5.38 -31.83
CA PRO A 4 -9.77 -6.00 -32.99
C PRO A 4 -9.54 -5.22 -34.30
N ALA A 5 -9.56 -3.89 -34.23
CA ALA A 5 -9.35 -3.03 -35.40
C ALA A 5 -7.90 -3.06 -35.91
N CYS A 6 -6.90 -3.27 -35.06
CA CYS A 6 -5.51 -3.51 -35.46
C CYS A 6 -5.36 -4.92 -36.06
N ALA A 7 -5.97 -5.92 -35.42
CA ALA A 7 -5.90 -7.31 -35.89
C ALA A 7 -6.50 -7.47 -37.29
N ALA A 8 -7.62 -6.82 -37.56
CA ALA A 8 -8.25 -6.81 -38.93
C ALA A 8 -7.34 -6.23 -40.01
N ARG A 9 -6.32 -5.45 -39.62
CA ARG A 9 -5.34 -4.83 -40.52
C ARG A 9 -3.95 -5.49 -40.46
N GLY A 10 -3.85 -6.65 -39.78
CA GLY A 10 -2.58 -7.38 -39.59
C GLY A 10 -1.56 -6.65 -38.74
N ARG A 11 -1.98 -5.75 -37.85
CA ARG A 11 -1.10 -4.95 -36.99
C ARG A 11 -1.12 -5.47 -35.56
N VAL A 12 0.02 -5.45 -34.89
CA VAL A 12 0.16 -5.78 -33.46
C VAL A 12 0.53 -4.49 -32.71
N PRO A 13 -0.38 -3.91 -31.94
CA PRO A 13 -0.07 -2.73 -31.14
C PRO A 13 0.82 -3.09 -29.95
N ALA A 14 1.70 -2.16 -29.55
CA ALA A 14 2.58 -2.34 -28.40
C ALA A 14 1.78 -2.30 -27.09
N ASP A 15 0.83 -1.37 -27.01
CA ASP A 15 0.04 -1.13 -25.79
C ASP A 15 -1.45 -1.19 -26.07
N LEU A 16 -2.16 -1.81 -25.13
CA LEU A 16 -3.60 -1.99 -25.17
C LEU A 16 -4.26 -1.30 -23.99
N LEU A 17 -5.41 -0.70 -24.27
CA LEU A 17 -6.28 -0.08 -23.26
C LEU A 17 -7.63 -0.79 -23.25
N LEU A 18 -8.18 -0.98 -22.05
CA LEU A 18 -9.50 -1.55 -21.81
C LEU A 18 -10.47 -0.44 -21.42
N CYS A 19 -11.55 -0.25 -22.15
CA CYS A 19 -12.65 0.60 -21.73
C CYS A 19 -13.35 -0.01 -20.50
N LEU A 20 -13.44 0.75 -19.40
CA LEU A 20 -14.04 0.27 -18.16
C LEU A 20 -15.58 0.28 -18.21
N THR A 21 -16.18 0.95 -19.19
CA THR A 21 -17.64 1.00 -19.35
C THR A 21 -18.18 -0.23 -20.10
N CYS A 22 -17.53 -0.64 -21.20
CA CYS A 22 -18.08 -1.70 -22.07
C CYS A 22 -17.12 -2.88 -22.34
N GLY A 23 -15.89 -2.82 -21.85
CA GLY A 23 -14.89 -3.87 -22.09
C GLY A 23 -14.24 -3.82 -23.48
N HIS A 24 -14.45 -2.77 -24.28
CA HIS A 24 -13.75 -2.59 -25.55
C HIS A 24 -12.23 -2.53 -25.36
N VAL A 25 -11.50 -3.26 -26.20
CA VAL A 25 -10.02 -3.22 -26.19
C VAL A 25 -9.53 -2.45 -27.41
N GLY A 26 -8.92 -1.28 -27.17
CA GLY A 26 -8.30 -0.43 -28.19
C GLY A 26 -6.78 -0.36 -28.02
N CYS A 27 -6.05 0.04 -29.04
CA CYS A 27 -4.65 0.46 -28.88
C CYS A 27 -4.57 1.91 -28.41
N ASN A 28 -3.48 2.25 -27.71
CA ASN A 28 -3.25 3.62 -27.22
C ASN A 28 -2.85 4.58 -28.35
N ASP A 29 -2.72 5.86 -28.01
CA ASP A 29 -2.45 6.95 -28.96
C ASP A 29 -1.04 6.92 -29.56
N SER A 30 -0.10 6.17 -28.96
CA SER A 30 1.23 5.93 -29.55
C SER A 30 1.18 4.97 -30.76
N THR A 31 0.05 4.31 -30.97
CA THR A 31 -0.17 3.41 -32.12
C THR A 31 -0.95 4.16 -33.22
N PRO A 32 -0.48 4.13 -34.49
CA PRO A 32 -1.23 4.73 -35.59
C PRO A 32 -2.62 4.09 -35.74
N GLY A 33 -3.64 4.77 -35.27
CA GLY A 33 -5.01 4.29 -35.26
C GLY A 33 -5.75 4.62 -33.99
N ALA A 34 -5.03 4.84 -32.85
CA ALA A 34 -5.56 5.34 -31.58
C ALA A 34 -6.99 4.82 -31.28
N HIS A 35 -7.20 3.48 -31.38
CA HIS A 35 -8.55 2.92 -31.40
C HIS A 35 -9.28 3.04 -30.04
N ALA A 36 -8.54 3.25 -28.93
CA ALA A 36 -9.17 3.55 -27.66
C ALA A 36 -9.74 4.97 -27.63
N THR A 37 -9.03 5.96 -28.16
CA THR A 37 -9.50 7.33 -28.32
C THR A 37 -10.68 7.40 -29.31
N ALA A 38 -10.56 6.71 -30.46
CA ALA A 38 -11.64 6.64 -31.42
C ALA A 38 -12.93 6.01 -30.85
N HIS A 39 -12.79 5.04 -29.95
CA HIS A 39 -13.91 4.46 -29.20
C HIS A 39 -14.55 5.48 -28.26
N PHE A 40 -13.75 6.26 -27.51
CA PHE A 40 -14.26 7.35 -26.68
C PHE A 40 -15.05 8.39 -27.52
N GLU A 41 -14.47 8.82 -28.64
CA GLU A 41 -15.10 9.79 -29.54
C GLU A 41 -16.44 9.29 -30.14
N ALA A 42 -16.54 7.97 -30.42
CA ALA A 42 -17.73 7.37 -31.03
C ALA A 42 -18.83 7.02 -30.01
N ASP A 43 -18.46 6.49 -28.84
CA ASP A 43 -19.37 5.87 -27.88
C ASP A 43 -19.51 6.67 -26.57
N GLY A 44 -18.69 7.72 -26.35
CA GLY A 44 -18.71 8.57 -25.17
C GLY A 44 -18.26 7.86 -23.88
N HIS A 45 -17.45 6.82 -23.98
CA HIS A 45 -16.97 6.05 -22.83
C HIS A 45 -15.61 6.58 -22.38
N PRO A 46 -15.53 7.46 -21.36
CA PRO A 46 -14.33 8.27 -21.12
C PRO A 46 -13.19 7.52 -20.40
N VAL A 47 -13.48 6.43 -19.66
CA VAL A 47 -12.49 5.83 -18.78
C VAL A 47 -11.90 4.56 -19.37
N VAL A 48 -10.57 4.54 -19.49
CA VAL A 48 -9.80 3.38 -19.94
C VAL A 48 -8.71 3.02 -18.93
N ARG A 49 -8.31 1.74 -18.89
CA ARG A 49 -7.14 1.32 -18.14
C ARG A 49 -6.11 0.61 -19.02
N SER A 50 -4.85 0.69 -18.64
CA SER A 50 -3.76 -0.02 -19.29
C SER A 50 -3.87 -1.54 -19.09
N LEU A 51 -3.62 -2.29 -20.17
CA LEU A 51 -3.45 -3.75 -20.14
C LEU A 51 -1.97 -4.17 -20.22
N ALA A 52 -1.04 -3.21 -20.19
CA ALA A 52 0.39 -3.50 -20.16
C ALA A 52 0.77 -4.18 -18.83
N PRO A 53 1.70 -5.14 -18.84
CA PRO A 53 2.24 -5.71 -17.62
C PRO A 53 2.83 -4.60 -16.72
N GLY A 54 2.31 -4.47 -15.48
CA GLY A 54 2.70 -3.40 -14.56
C GLY A 54 2.03 -2.04 -14.82
N GLY A 55 1.18 -1.91 -15.84
CA GLY A 55 0.42 -0.71 -16.16
C GLY A 55 -0.85 -0.60 -15.33
N GLY A 56 -0.74 -0.35 -14.02
CA GLY A 56 -1.90 -0.20 -13.12
C GLY A 56 -2.58 1.17 -13.18
N TRP A 57 -2.42 1.93 -14.25
CA TRP A 57 -3.02 3.25 -14.40
C TRP A 57 -4.31 3.21 -15.23
N ALA A 58 -5.22 4.14 -14.92
CA ALA A 58 -6.37 4.45 -15.75
C ALA A 58 -6.31 5.91 -16.21
N TRP A 59 -7.03 6.22 -17.28
CA TRP A 59 -7.10 7.54 -17.89
C TRP A 59 -8.55 7.92 -18.16
N CYS A 60 -8.92 9.16 -17.82
CA CYS A 60 -10.20 9.76 -18.22
C CYS A 60 -9.94 10.69 -19.41
N TYR A 61 -10.54 10.38 -20.56
CA TYR A 61 -10.44 11.21 -21.76
C TYR A 61 -11.20 12.54 -21.65
N GLU A 62 -12.28 12.57 -20.87
CA GLU A 62 -13.11 13.75 -20.69
C GLU A 62 -12.43 14.81 -19.81
N ASP A 63 -11.83 14.35 -18.69
CA ASP A 63 -11.17 15.24 -17.73
C ASP A 63 -9.68 15.41 -18.03
N GLU A 64 -9.12 14.65 -18.96
CA GLU A 64 -7.69 14.61 -19.30
C GLU A 64 -6.79 14.39 -18.08
N VAL A 65 -7.19 13.45 -17.19
CA VAL A 65 -6.45 13.13 -15.97
C VAL A 65 -6.15 11.64 -15.86
N TYR A 66 -5.01 11.32 -15.25
CA TYR A 66 -4.78 9.98 -14.74
C TYR A 66 -5.67 9.76 -13.51
N LEU A 67 -6.41 8.68 -13.54
CA LEU A 67 -7.14 8.20 -12.37
C LEU A 67 -6.21 7.30 -11.58
N ASP A 68 -6.17 7.48 -10.26
CA ASP A 68 -5.56 6.49 -9.38
C ASP A 68 -6.20 5.13 -9.67
N PRO A 69 -5.42 4.04 -9.63
CA PRO A 69 -5.98 2.73 -9.88
C PRO A 69 -7.23 2.59 -9.00
N LEU A 70 -8.38 2.56 -9.67
CA LEU A 70 -9.66 2.32 -9.02
C LEU A 70 -9.43 1.14 -8.09
N ASP A 71 -9.88 1.28 -6.82
CA ASP A 71 -9.81 0.27 -5.78
C ASP A 71 -10.09 -1.14 -6.36
N GLU A 72 -9.10 -1.74 -7.03
CA GLU A 72 -9.14 -3.19 -7.16
C GLU A 72 -8.90 -3.70 -5.74
N PRO A 73 -9.82 -4.49 -5.19
CA PRO A 73 -9.55 -5.16 -3.92
C PRO A 73 -8.19 -5.82 -4.10
N ALA A 74 -7.26 -5.54 -3.17
CA ALA A 74 -5.91 -6.06 -3.20
C ALA A 74 -5.99 -7.53 -3.63
N PRO A 75 -5.23 -7.98 -4.64
CA PRO A 75 -5.42 -9.29 -5.24
C PRO A 75 -5.44 -10.30 -4.10
N ARG A 76 -6.60 -10.95 -3.92
CA ARG A 76 -6.76 -12.05 -2.97
C ARG A 76 -5.61 -12.98 -3.29
N SER A 77 -4.78 -13.26 -2.30
CA SER A 77 -3.59 -14.10 -2.34
C SER A 77 -3.49 -14.94 -3.63
N SER A 78 -2.88 -14.38 -4.65
CA SER A 78 -2.59 -15.13 -5.87
C SER A 78 -1.56 -16.19 -5.52
N PRO A 79 -1.53 -17.35 -6.20
CA PRO A 79 -0.51 -18.37 -6.02
C PRO A 79 0.85 -17.93 -6.64
N ARG A 80 1.16 -16.66 -6.63
CA ARG A 80 2.48 -16.12 -6.90
C ARG A 80 3.23 -16.14 -5.58
N GLY A 81 4.44 -16.66 -5.58
CA GLY A 81 5.28 -16.70 -4.38
C GLY A 81 5.43 -15.35 -3.69
N PRO A 82 6.19 -15.28 -2.59
CA PRO A 82 6.29 -14.07 -1.76
C PRO A 82 6.59 -12.82 -2.57
N GLU A 83 5.93 -11.70 -2.25
CA GLU A 83 6.19 -10.38 -2.84
C GLU A 83 7.63 -9.97 -2.56
N SER A 84 8.39 -9.56 -3.58
CA SER A 84 9.70 -8.96 -3.36
C SER A 84 9.54 -7.50 -2.95
N VAL A 85 10.09 -7.12 -1.79
CA VAL A 85 10.04 -5.71 -1.36
C VAL A 85 10.84 -4.77 -2.29
N TRP A 86 11.65 -5.33 -3.17
CA TRP A 86 12.38 -4.56 -4.18
C TRP A 86 11.54 -4.20 -5.41
N ASP A 87 10.36 -4.84 -5.55
CA ASP A 87 9.37 -4.52 -6.57
C ASP A 87 8.39 -3.43 -6.09
N TYR A 88 8.46 -3.02 -4.82
CA TYR A 88 7.64 -1.93 -4.28
C TYR A 88 8.11 -0.57 -4.81
N PRO A 89 7.17 0.37 -5.05
CA PRO A 89 7.51 1.65 -5.64
C PRO A 89 8.18 2.62 -4.65
N ARG A 90 8.79 3.66 -5.21
CA ARG A 90 9.25 4.84 -4.49
C ARG A 90 8.92 6.08 -5.34
N PRO A 91 8.05 6.98 -4.86
CA PRO A 91 7.41 7.09 -3.53
C PRO A 91 6.61 5.85 -3.11
N PRO A 92 6.47 5.61 -1.79
CA PRO A 92 5.69 4.50 -1.27
C PRO A 92 4.22 4.55 -1.70
N THR A 93 3.63 3.40 -1.99
CA THR A 93 2.19 3.28 -2.26
C THR A 93 1.43 2.76 -1.06
N MET A 94 0.13 2.99 -1.06
CA MET A 94 -0.81 2.50 -0.05
C MET A 94 -1.71 1.42 -0.66
N SER A 95 -1.99 0.37 0.10
CA SER A 95 -2.90 -0.71 -0.29
C SER A 95 -3.78 -1.07 0.89
N LYS A 96 -5.09 -1.12 0.71
CA LYS A 96 -6.01 -1.65 1.73
C LYS A 96 -5.76 -3.14 1.95
N ASP A 97 -5.90 -3.59 3.19
CA ASP A 97 -5.75 -4.99 3.57
C ASP A 97 -6.91 -5.38 4.48
N ASP A 98 -7.64 -6.44 4.09
CA ASP A 98 -8.84 -6.94 4.78
C ASP A 98 -8.57 -8.15 5.69
N ARG A 99 -7.31 -8.58 5.78
CA ARG A 99 -6.92 -9.64 6.72
C ARG A 99 -7.04 -9.15 8.15
N VAL A 100 -7.32 -10.08 9.06
CA VAL A 100 -7.29 -9.74 10.49
C VAL A 100 -5.86 -9.40 10.89
N VAL A 101 -5.66 -8.17 11.34
CA VAL A 101 -4.43 -7.70 11.98
C VAL A 101 -4.70 -7.60 13.48
N VAL A 102 -3.83 -8.20 14.28
CA VAL A 102 -3.91 -8.13 15.75
C VAL A 102 -2.59 -7.68 16.33
N VAL A 103 -2.65 -6.79 17.32
CA VAL A 103 -1.50 -6.33 18.12
C VAL A 103 -1.79 -6.63 19.59
N GLU A 104 -0.88 -7.37 20.23
CA GLU A 104 -0.99 -7.80 21.62
C GLU A 104 0.16 -7.23 22.46
N CYS A 105 -0.15 -6.77 23.67
CA CYS A 105 0.82 -6.28 24.63
C CYS A 105 0.37 -6.62 26.05
N ALA A 106 1.27 -7.16 26.87
CA ALA A 106 1.02 -7.57 28.25
C ALA A 106 -0.27 -8.40 28.42
N GLY A 107 -0.48 -9.37 27.51
CA GLY A 107 -1.63 -10.27 27.51
C GLY A 107 -2.96 -9.64 27.10
N GLN A 108 -2.96 -8.40 26.60
CA GLN A 108 -4.15 -7.73 26.10
C GLN A 108 -4.04 -7.42 24.61
N VAL A 109 -5.18 -7.49 23.90
CA VAL A 109 -5.30 -7.00 22.53
C VAL A 109 -5.34 -5.47 22.59
N VAL A 110 -4.38 -4.82 21.96
CA VAL A 110 -4.26 -3.36 21.84
C VAL A 110 -4.93 -2.85 20.58
N ALA A 111 -4.87 -3.64 19.51
CA ALA A 111 -5.54 -3.32 18.25
C ALA A 111 -5.99 -4.61 17.55
N GLU A 112 -7.17 -4.57 16.92
CA GLU A 112 -7.67 -5.64 16.08
C GLU A 112 -8.48 -5.04 14.93
N SER A 113 -8.09 -5.30 13.68
CA SER A 113 -8.70 -4.67 12.51
C SER A 113 -8.76 -5.59 11.29
N ARG A 114 -9.77 -5.34 10.45
CA ARG A 114 -9.87 -5.81 9.05
C ARG A 114 -9.84 -4.66 8.03
N GLY A 115 -9.58 -3.45 8.50
CA GLY A 115 -9.57 -2.24 7.67
C GLY A 115 -8.21 -1.56 7.64
N THR A 116 -7.12 -2.34 7.65
CA THR A 116 -5.78 -1.77 7.67
C THR A 116 -5.34 -1.24 6.30
N ILE A 117 -4.39 -0.33 6.32
CA ILE A 117 -3.68 0.13 5.12
C ILE A 117 -2.23 -0.33 5.22
N ARG A 118 -1.77 -1.08 4.20
CA ARG A 118 -0.35 -1.40 4.03
C ARG A 118 0.34 -0.26 3.31
N VAL A 119 1.45 0.21 3.83
CA VAL A 119 2.38 1.08 3.10
C VAL A 119 3.52 0.23 2.57
N LEU A 120 3.72 0.28 1.25
CA LEU A 120 4.67 -0.52 0.50
C LEU A 120 5.76 0.40 -0.05
N GLU A 121 6.98 0.24 0.44
CA GLU A 121 8.16 1.04 0.07
C GLU A 121 9.32 0.13 -0.31
N THR A 122 10.00 0.44 -1.43
CA THR A 122 11.18 -0.29 -1.90
C THR A 122 12.13 -0.62 -0.74
N SER A 123 12.61 -1.84 -0.67
CA SER A 123 13.53 -2.41 0.32
C SER A 123 13.00 -2.58 1.75
N HIS A 124 11.75 -2.18 2.03
CA HIS A 124 11.13 -2.31 3.36
C HIS A 124 10.01 -3.34 3.36
N PRO A 125 9.88 -4.15 4.43
CA PRO A 125 8.65 -4.90 4.65
C PRO A 125 7.46 -3.95 4.78
N PRO A 126 6.24 -4.38 4.44
CA PRO A 126 5.04 -3.56 4.61
C PRO A 126 4.90 -3.04 6.05
N VAL A 127 4.44 -1.80 6.19
CA VAL A 127 3.98 -1.25 7.46
C VAL A 127 2.47 -1.23 7.45
N PHE A 128 1.85 -1.83 8.47
CA PHE A 128 0.40 -1.85 8.64
C PHE A 128 -0.06 -0.69 9.50
N TYR A 129 -1.01 0.07 8.98
CA TYR A 129 -1.66 1.19 9.65
C TYR A 129 -3.08 0.77 10.01
N VAL A 130 -3.39 0.82 11.30
CA VAL A 130 -4.66 0.41 11.90
C VAL A 130 -5.53 1.65 12.11
N PRO A 131 -6.80 1.66 11.66
CA PRO A 131 -7.70 2.79 11.87
C PRO A 131 -7.99 3.00 13.37
N PRO A 132 -8.16 4.26 13.82
CA PRO A 132 -8.23 4.57 15.25
C PRO A 132 -9.42 3.92 15.99
N GLN A 133 -10.53 3.64 15.30
CA GLN A 133 -11.68 2.95 15.89
C GLN A 133 -11.41 1.48 16.26
N ASP A 134 -10.38 0.88 15.66
CA ASP A 134 -9.97 -0.51 15.88
C ASP A 134 -8.78 -0.61 16.85
N VAL A 135 -8.42 0.50 17.49
CA VAL A 135 -7.32 0.60 18.44
C VAL A 135 -7.86 0.99 19.83
N ARG A 136 -7.42 0.30 20.85
CA ARG A 136 -7.68 0.66 22.24
C ARG A 136 -6.86 1.90 22.65
N THR A 137 -7.31 3.05 22.18
CA THR A 137 -6.58 4.32 22.35
C THR A 137 -6.40 4.74 23.80
N GLU A 138 -7.22 4.22 24.72
CA GLU A 138 -7.05 4.40 26.17
C GLU A 138 -5.76 3.76 26.72
N LEU A 139 -5.13 2.86 25.97
CA LEU A 139 -3.83 2.26 26.31
C LEU A 139 -2.65 3.01 25.67
N LEU A 140 -2.90 4.06 24.88
CA LEU A 140 -1.89 4.80 24.13
C LEU A 140 -1.68 6.18 24.73
N PHE A 141 -0.47 6.46 25.19
CA PHE A 141 -0.08 7.73 25.78
C PHE A 141 0.97 8.43 24.91
N PRO A 142 0.86 9.77 24.73
CA PRO A 142 1.86 10.48 23.95
C PRO A 142 3.26 10.27 24.54
N ALA A 143 4.20 9.77 23.75
CA ALA A 143 5.58 9.59 24.18
C ALA A 143 6.24 10.94 24.49
N ALA A 144 7.00 11.00 25.59
CA ALA A 144 7.61 12.23 26.09
C ALA A 144 8.64 12.85 25.14
N ALA A 145 9.25 12.06 24.26
CA ALA A 145 10.34 12.52 23.39
C ALA A 145 10.13 12.14 21.93
N GLY A 146 10.41 13.11 21.06
CA GLY A 146 10.79 12.89 19.68
C GLY A 146 9.63 12.92 18.67
N ARG A 147 9.79 13.81 17.73
CA ARG A 147 9.15 13.72 16.41
C ARG A 147 10.22 13.31 15.42
N THR A 148 9.88 12.46 14.45
CA THR A 148 10.72 12.23 13.29
C THR A 148 10.00 12.73 12.05
N TRP A 149 10.77 13.05 11.02
CA TRP A 149 10.25 13.46 9.75
C TRP A 149 10.48 12.36 8.73
N CYS A 150 9.40 11.93 8.09
CA CYS A 150 9.46 11.08 6.92
C CYS A 150 9.35 11.94 5.66
N GLU A 151 10.26 11.77 4.72
CA GLU A 151 10.28 12.54 3.46
C GLU A 151 8.96 12.42 2.67
N TRP A 152 8.25 11.30 2.83
CA TRP A 152 6.99 11.01 2.12
C TRP A 152 5.75 11.37 2.92
N LYS A 153 5.72 11.00 4.21
CA LYS A 153 4.52 11.05 5.05
C LYS A 153 4.46 12.24 6.01
N GLY A 154 5.56 12.98 6.15
CA GLY A 154 5.64 14.15 7.03
C GLY A 154 6.03 13.81 8.48
N ALA A 155 5.51 14.58 9.45
CA ALA A 155 5.88 14.49 10.86
C ALA A 155 5.16 13.35 11.59
N ALA A 156 5.92 12.38 12.09
CA ALA A 156 5.39 11.33 12.96
C ALA A 156 5.26 11.80 14.40
N ARG A 157 4.19 11.32 15.08
CA ARG A 157 4.01 11.40 16.53
C ARG A 157 4.10 10.00 17.10
N TYR A 158 4.84 9.84 18.21
CA TYR A 158 5.02 8.54 18.86
C TYR A 158 4.12 8.37 20.07
N TRP A 159 3.80 7.11 20.37
CA TRP A 159 2.94 6.71 21.46
C TRP A 159 3.58 5.57 22.26
N ASP A 160 3.52 5.69 23.57
CA ASP A 160 3.81 4.60 24.49
C ASP A 160 2.55 3.73 24.61
N VAL A 161 2.70 2.41 24.62
CA VAL A 161 1.62 1.47 24.97
C VAL A 161 1.75 1.13 26.43
N VAL A 162 0.68 1.37 27.20
CA VAL A 162 0.65 1.15 28.65
C VAL A 162 -0.48 0.20 28.99
N VAL A 163 -0.12 -0.95 29.59
CA VAL A 163 -1.07 -1.97 30.04
C VAL A 163 -0.75 -2.30 31.50
N GLY A 164 -1.57 -1.77 32.42
CA GLY A 164 -1.26 -1.85 33.83
C GLY A 164 0.05 -1.15 34.18
N ASP A 165 0.99 -1.89 34.77
CA ASP A 165 2.34 -1.39 35.09
C ASP A 165 3.35 -1.60 33.94
N ASP A 166 2.96 -2.28 32.86
CA ASP A 166 3.83 -2.52 31.70
C ASP A 166 3.78 -1.32 30.74
N VAL A 167 4.95 -0.71 30.51
CA VAL A 167 5.12 0.45 29.63
C VAL A 167 6.04 0.08 28.46
N ARG A 168 5.50 0.11 27.26
CA ARG A 168 6.26 -0.10 26.02
C ARG A 168 6.51 1.26 25.35
N ALA A 169 7.69 1.80 25.58
CA ALA A 169 8.06 3.13 25.11
C ALA A 169 8.10 3.20 23.58
N ARG A 170 7.40 4.23 23.01
CA ARG A 170 7.36 4.49 21.56
C ARG A 170 7.00 3.26 20.74
N ALA A 171 6.10 2.43 21.24
CA ALA A 171 5.69 1.20 20.58
C ALA A 171 4.76 1.43 19.37
N ALA A 172 4.16 2.63 19.27
CA ALA A 172 3.33 3.01 18.14
C ALA A 172 3.65 4.42 17.62
N TRP A 173 3.19 4.72 16.40
CA TRP A 173 3.25 6.07 15.85
C TRP A 173 2.04 6.37 14.97
N THR A 174 1.78 7.66 14.74
CA THR A 174 0.76 8.20 13.83
C THR A 174 1.33 9.33 12.99
N TYR A 175 0.66 9.67 11.90
CA TYR A 175 0.85 10.90 11.15
C TYR A 175 -0.40 11.77 11.27
N PRO A 176 -0.50 12.69 12.28
CA PRO A 176 -1.70 13.49 12.48
C PRO A 176 -2.01 14.46 11.34
N ARG A 177 -1.00 14.87 10.62
CA ARG A 177 -1.09 15.74 9.43
C ARG A 177 -0.11 15.22 8.39
N PRO A 178 -0.48 14.12 7.69
CA PRO A 178 0.37 13.56 6.67
C PRO A 178 0.43 14.48 5.44
N GLU A 179 1.45 14.29 4.61
CA GLU A 179 1.53 14.92 3.29
C GLU A 179 0.31 14.57 2.43
N PRO A 180 -0.11 15.43 1.48
CA PRO A 180 -1.36 15.27 0.73
C PRO A 180 -1.56 13.88 0.09
N ALA A 181 -0.50 13.28 -0.46
CA ALA A 181 -0.56 11.95 -1.06
C ALA A 181 -0.86 10.83 -0.05
N TYR A 182 -0.70 11.07 1.26
CA TYR A 182 -0.88 10.08 2.34
C TYR A 182 -2.00 10.45 3.30
N THR A 183 -2.92 11.32 2.90
CA THR A 183 -4.03 11.79 3.75
C THR A 183 -4.88 10.65 4.30
N ALA A 184 -4.99 9.53 3.59
CA ALA A 184 -5.69 8.34 4.06
C ALA A 184 -5.09 7.71 5.34
N LEU A 185 -3.85 8.05 5.71
CA LEU A 185 -3.18 7.59 6.94
C LEU A 185 -3.40 8.52 8.12
N ALA A 186 -4.16 9.63 7.95
CA ALA A 186 -4.39 10.59 9.03
C ALA A 186 -4.95 9.88 10.27
N ASP A 187 -4.25 10.03 11.40
CA ASP A 187 -4.59 9.44 12.70
C ASP A 187 -4.60 7.90 12.77
N PHE A 188 -4.27 7.18 11.71
CA PHE A 188 -4.05 5.75 11.75
C PHE A 188 -2.81 5.42 12.58
N PHE A 189 -2.87 4.33 13.33
CA PHE A 189 -1.78 3.87 14.20
C PHE A 189 -0.96 2.77 13.51
N ALA A 190 0.35 2.93 13.51
CA ALA A 190 1.26 1.85 13.19
C ALA A 190 2.02 1.42 14.44
N PHE A 191 2.38 0.14 14.52
CA PHE A 191 3.05 -0.45 15.69
C PHE A 191 4.39 -1.05 15.30
N TYR A 192 5.38 -0.93 16.19
CA TYR A 192 6.65 -1.64 16.06
C TYR A 192 6.50 -3.08 16.57
N PRO A 193 6.58 -4.11 15.72
CA PRO A 193 6.44 -5.50 16.18
C PRO A 193 7.47 -5.89 17.22
N GLY A 194 8.68 -5.30 17.16
CA GLY A 194 9.74 -5.55 18.14
C GLY A 194 9.57 -4.84 19.48
N ARG A 195 8.51 -4.02 19.66
CA ARG A 195 8.24 -3.26 20.90
C ARG A 195 6.93 -3.64 21.58
N VAL A 196 6.18 -4.54 20.99
CA VAL A 196 4.99 -5.18 21.57
C VAL A 196 5.24 -6.68 21.68
N ASP A 197 4.35 -7.39 22.34
CA ASP A 197 4.60 -8.82 22.57
C ASP A 197 4.37 -9.65 21.31
N ARG A 198 3.35 -9.24 20.51
CA ARG A 198 2.98 -10.00 19.31
C ARG A 198 2.19 -9.13 18.34
N CYS A 199 2.51 -9.30 17.06
CA CYS A 199 1.67 -8.85 15.95
C CYS A 199 1.33 -10.04 15.07
N THR A 200 0.11 -10.07 14.52
CA THR A 200 -0.29 -11.09 13.54
C THR A 200 -1.00 -10.47 12.35
N VAL A 201 -0.87 -11.10 11.19
CA VAL A 201 -1.61 -10.79 9.96
C VAL A 201 -2.22 -12.08 9.44
N GLY A 202 -3.56 -12.14 9.36
CA GLY A 202 -4.25 -13.36 8.93
C GLY A 202 -3.97 -14.58 9.82
N GLY A 203 -3.60 -14.35 11.08
CA GLY A 203 -3.21 -15.40 12.03
C GLY A 203 -1.71 -15.76 12.01
N GLU A 204 -0.95 -15.33 11.01
CA GLU A 204 0.49 -15.52 10.95
C GLU A 204 1.20 -14.53 11.89
N VAL A 205 2.16 -15.02 12.68
CA VAL A 205 2.98 -14.18 13.56
C VAL A 205 3.99 -13.40 12.73
N VAL A 206 4.05 -12.11 12.96
CA VAL A 206 4.95 -11.18 12.29
C VAL A 206 6.34 -11.21 12.92
N ALA A 207 7.38 -11.28 12.08
CA ALA A 207 8.74 -10.95 12.50
C ALA A 207 9.01 -9.45 12.30
N ALA A 208 9.70 -8.83 13.26
CA ALA A 208 10.07 -7.43 13.18
C ALA A 208 11.19 -7.20 12.15
N GLN A 209 11.11 -6.09 11.42
CA GLN A 209 12.23 -5.59 10.61
C GLN A 209 13.41 -5.29 11.52
N GLU A 210 14.62 -5.63 11.09
CA GLU A 210 15.83 -5.34 11.84
C GLU A 210 16.08 -3.83 12.00
N GLY A 211 16.75 -3.47 13.09
CA GLY A 211 17.04 -2.09 13.47
C GLY A 211 15.87 -1.43 14.21
N ASP A 212 16.18 -0.40 15.02
CA ASP A 212 15.21 0.24 15.92
C ASP A 212 14.42 1.37 15.27
N PHE A 213 14.72 1.70 14.02
CA PHE A 213 14.15 2.88 13.34
C PHE A 213 12.91 2.53 12.52
N TYR A 214 12.94 1.41 11.81
CA TYR A 214 11.84 0.99 10.92
C TYR A 214 10.91 0.02 11.61
N GLY A 215 9.61 0.12 11.31
CA GLY A 215 8.57 -0.72 11.90
C GLY A 215 7.90 -1.66 10.91
N GLY A 216 8.64 -2.17 9.94
CA GLY A 216 8.11 -3.09 8.94
C GLY A 216 7.74 -4.46 9.51
N TRP A 217 6.73 -5.09 8.94
CA TRP A 217 6.13 -6.35 9.34
C TRP A 217 6.51 -7.45 8.34
N ILE A 218 7.34 -8.41 8.77
CA ILE A 218 7.78 -9.52 7.93
C ILE A 218 6.87 -10.72 8.16
N THR A 219 6.25 -11.20 7.09
CA THR A 219 5.45 -12.43 7.02
C THR A 219 5.99 -13.34 5.92
N SER A 220 5.47 -14.56 5.80
CA SER A 220 5.82 -15.50 4.71
C SER A 220 5.46 -14.98 3.31
N GLU A 221 4.61 -13.95 3.23
CA GLU A 221 4.18 -13.34 1.97
C GLU A 221 5.19 -12.34 1.37
N VAL A 222 6.23 -11.96 2.13
CA VAL A 222 7.22 -10.98 1.66
C VAL A 222 8.63 -11.55 1.74
N ARG A 223 9.46 -11.19 0.77
CA ARG A 223 10.87 -11.58 0.71
C ARG A 223 11.78 -10.37 0.54
N GLY A 224 12.88 -10.42 1.28
CA GLY A 224 13.96 -9.43 1.22
C GLY A 224 14.92 -9.61 0.05
N PRO A 225 16.14 -9.09 0.22
CA PRO A 225 16.69 -8.60 1.50
C PRO A 225 16.01 -7.32 1.98
N PHE A 226 15.92 -7.14 3.32
CA PHE A 226 15.25 -6.01 3.94
C PHE A 226 16.25 -4.96 4.44
N LYS A 227 15.93 -3.68 4.25
CA LYS A 227 16.67 -2.57 4.87
C LYS A 227 16.51 -2.64 6.40
N GLY A 228 17.53 -2.22 7.14
CA GLY A 228 17.55 -2.19 8.60
C GLY A 228 18.72 -3.00 9.20
N ALA A 229 19.16 -4.06 8.52
CA ALA A 229 20.33 -4.81 8.91
C ALA A 229 21.64 -3.96 8.84
N PRO A 230 22.67 -4.27 9.61
CA PRO A 230 23.98 -3.61 9.48
C PRO A 230 24.48 -3.65 8.03
N GLY A 231 24.94 -2.50 7.51
CA GLY A 231 25.41 -2.36 6.13
C GLY A 231 24.35 -1.97 5.10
N THR A 232 23.07 -1.89 5.48
CA THR A 232 21.97 -1.55 4.56
C THR A 232 21.55 -0.06 4.59
N GLN A 233 22.33 0.80 5.28
CA GLN A 233 21.96 2.21 5.51
C GLN A 233 21.82 3.03 4.23
N LEU A 234 22.51 2.61 3.16
CA LEU A 234 22.49 3.29 1.85
C LEU A 234 21.47 2.72 0.85
N TRP A 235 20.65 1.77 1.27
CA TRP A 235 19.61 1.17 0.43
C TRP A 235 18.42 2.10 0.26
#